data_e4247b8f0450c7612978f614c0602794
#
_entry.id   e4247b8f0450c7612978f614c0602794
#
_cell.length_a   1.000
_cell.length_b   1.000
_cell.length_c   1.000
_cell.angle_alpha   90.00
_cell.angle_beta   90.00
_cell.angle_gamma   90.00
#
_symmetry.space_group_name_H-M   'P 1'
#
loop_
_entity.id
_entity.type
_entity.pdbx_description
1 polymer ?
#
loop_
_entity_poly.entity_id
_entity_poly.type
_entity_poly.pdbx_seq_one_letter_code
_entity_poly.pdbx_strand_id
1 'polypeptide(L)'
;SLAPAQSTIIASGGTADLTLTIGGNVSWTASTGAGWLSISTNAGAGQATIRVEAGANTTVYTRATTVTAGGQTVSVSQGGLWASVSTNRVTLPPDGGSVFFDVSAEGGAWWQAVSLTNWLTVTLGASGTGNGSVMVVCDPYNEYSRARIGTVEIAGHTVYVSQCGYSLTVNPTAVEIGSNAGAGELAIVAPLDAVWEAIATASWITL
;
A
#
# COMPACT_ATOMS: atom_id res chain seq x y z
N SER A 1 17.15 34.20 0.94
CA SER A 1 17.04 32.73 0.72
C SER A 1 17.12 31.98 2.02
N LEU A 2 16.51 30.80 2.06
CA LEU A 2 16.63 29.83 3.14
C LEU A 2 17.19 28.51 2.53
N ALA A 3 18.26 27.97 3.11
CA ALA A 3 18.98 26.83 2.56
C ALA A 3 19.39 25.82 3.67
N PRO A 4 19.50 24.52 3.33
CA PRO A 4 19.19 23.89 2.05
C PRO A 4 17.70 23.92 1.74
N ALA A 5 17.28 23.70 0.47
CA ALA A 5 15.87 23.66 0.09
C ALA A 5 15.12 22.47 0.71
N GLN A 6 15.84 21.43 1.10
CA GLN A 6 15.34 20.25 1.80
C GLN A 6 16.31 19.81 2.88
N SER A 7 15.81 19.28 3.98
CA SER A 7 16.60 18.69 5.05
C SER A 7 15.98 17.38 5.51
N THR A 8 16.82 16.41 5.88
CA THR A 8 16.35 15.09 6.35
C THR A 8 16.99 14.78 7.70
N ILE A 9 16.14 14.35 8.63
CA ILE A 9 16.54 13.88 9.98
C ILE A 9 16.30 12.36 10.03
N ILE A 10 17.19 11.62 10.66
CA ILE A 10 17.05 10.17 10.83
C ILE A 10 15.94 9.81 11.81
N ALA A 11 15.47 8.56 11.79
CA ALA A 11 14.37 8.10 12.65
C ALA A 11 14.65 8.28 14.14
N SER A 12 15.88 8.08 14.59
CA SER A 12 16.27 8.27 16.01
C SER A 12 16.16 9.72 16.52
N GLY A 13 15.87 10.66 15.62
CA GLY A 13 15.85 12.08 15.95
C GLY A 13 17.17 12.77 15.66
N GLY A 14 17.24 14.03 16.00
CA GLY A 14 18.44 14.85 15.81
C GLY A 14 18.13 16.28 15.38
N THR A 15 19.15 16.99 14.95
CA THR A 15 19.08 18.40 14.57
C THR A 15 19.45 18.60 13.11
N ALA A 16 18.91 19.65 12.51
CA ALA A 16 19.36 20.16 11.23
C ALA A 16 19.46 21.70 11.28
N ASP A 17 20.44 22.24 10.57
CA ASP A 17 20.68 23.67 10.53
C ASP A 17 20.24 24.24 9.18
N LEU A 18 19.42 25.28 9.21
CA LEU A 18 18.92 26.00 8.03
C LEU A 18 19.53 27.40 8.03
N THR A 19 20.22 27.78 6.96
CA THR A 19 20.83 29.09 6.82
C THR A 19 19.87 30.07 6.16
N LEU A 20 19.46 31.09 6.89
CA LEU A 20 18.68 32.21 6.37
C LEU A 20 19.63 33.34 5.94
N THR A 21 19.59 33.67 4.64
CA THR A 21 20.34 34.82 4.09
C THR A 21 19.36 35.94 3.74
N ILE A 22 19.45 37.03 4.48
CA ILE A 22 18.68 38.27 4.28
C ILE A 22 19.69 39.43 4.22
N GLY A 23 19.49 40.33 3.24
CA GLY A 23 20.31 41.55 3.14
C GLY A 23 19.93 42.57 4.23
N GLY A 24 20.94 43.20 4.82
CA GLY A 24 20.76 44.21 5.89
C GLY A 24 20.29 43.60 7.22
N ASN A 25 19.81 44.48 8.13
CA ASN A 25 19.34 44.08 9.46
C ASN A 25 17.80 43.97 9.53
N VAL A 26 17.23 43.23 8.56
CA VAL A 26 15.76 43.04 8.46
C VAL A 26 15.32 41.99 9.48
N SER A 27 14.27 42.30 10.25
CA SER A 27 13.68 41.37 11.23
C SER A 27 12.99 40.22 10.53
N TRP A 28 13.07 39.03 11.11
CA TRP A 28 12.41 37.81 10.62
C TRP A 28 11.87 36.98 11.79
N THR A 29 10.89 36.14 11.46
CA THR A 29 10.39 35.09 12.33
C THR A 29 10.50 33.73 11.63
N ALA A 30 10.59 32.64 12.42
CA ALA A 30 10.58 31.28 11.92
C ALA A 30 9.48 30.48 12.64
N SER A 31 8.81 29.59 11.89
CA SER A 31 7.74 28.74 12.40
C SER A 31 7.67 27.40 11.67
N THR A 32 7.08 26.40 12.34
CA THR A 32 6.67 25.11 11.75
C THR A 32 5.29 24.76 12.28
N GLY A 33 4.49 24.07 11.44
CA GLY A 33 3.15 23.60 11.83
C GLY A 33 3.12 22.22 12.48
N ALA A 34 4.27 21.53 12.56
CA ALA A 34 4.34 20.16 13.06
C ALA A 34 4.81 20.08 14.50
N GLY A 35 4.02 19.43 15.37
CA GLY A 35 4.36 19.27 16.79
C GLY A 35 5.57 18.35 17.08
N TRP A 36 6.05 17.61 16.07
CA TRP A 36 7.22 16.75 16.21
C TRP A 36 8.55 17.44 15.90
N LEU A 37 8.51 18.68 15.34
CA LEU A 37 9.68 19.48 15.01
C LEU A 37 9.67 20.76 15.83
N SER A 38 10.73 21.02 16.56
CA SER A 38 10.94 22.28 17.28
C SER A 38 11.95 23.17 16.56
N ILE A 39 11.86 24.47 16.79
CA ILE A 39 12.78 25.48 16.27
C ILE A 39 13.42 26.18 17.45
N SER A 40 14.76 26.13 17.57
CA SER A 40 15.49 26.74 18.68
C SER A 40 15.60 28.25 18.56
N THR A 41 15.60 28.79 17.32
CA THR A 41 15.70 30.23 17.05
C THR A 41 14.53 30.64 16.17
N ASN A 42 13.49 31.19 16.72
CA ASN A 42 12.24 31.50 16.05
C ASN A 42 12.07 32.97 15.65
N ALA A 43 13.00 33.84 15.99
CA ALA A 43 13.01 35.25 15.56
C ALA A 43 14.43 35.83 15.64
N GLY A 44 14.68 36.85 14.80
CA GLY A 44 15.94 37.56 14.76
C GLY A 44 15.95 38.68 13.74
N ALA A 45 17.16 39.18 13.41
CA ALA A 45 17.37 40.15 12.37
C ALA A 45 18.64 39.83 11.55
N GLY A 46 18.61 40.08 10.25
CA GLY A 46 19.71 39.80 9.34
C GLY A 46 19.93 38.31 9.08
N GLN A 47 21.14 37.96 8.67
CA GLN A 47 21.51 36.57 8.39
C GLN A 47 21.53 35.75 9.68
N ALA A 48 21.05 34.48 9.62
CA ALA A 48 20.98 33.59 10.76
C ALA A 48 21.08 32.11 10.40
N THR A 49 21.50 31.30 11.37
CA THR A 49 21.31 29.85 11.35
C THR A 49 20.13 29.49 12.23
N ILE A 50 19.14 28.85 11.62
CA ILE A 50 17.93 28.38 12.29
C ILE A 50 18.11 26.88 12.53
N ARG A 51 18.26 26.48 13.78
CA ARG A 51 18.35 25.08 14.16
C ARG A 51 16.97 24.50 14.39
N VAL A 52 16.67 23.40 13.73
CA VAL A 52 15.49 22.58 13.94
C VAL A 52 15.88 21.28 14.64
N GLU A 53 15.00 20.78 15.51
CA GLU A 53 15.23 19.57 16.28
C GLU A 53 13.98 18.69 16.25
N ALA A 54 14.18 17.40 15.97
CA ALA A 54 13.13 16.38 16.02
C ALA A 54 13.47 15.30 17.05
N GLY A 55 12.49 14.94 17.88
CA GLY A 55 12.54 13.72 18.68
C GLY A 55 12.45 12.47 17.79
N ALA A 56 12.63 11.27 18.38
CA ALA A 56 12.55 10.03 17.65
C ALA A 56 11.18 9.84 16.95
N ASN A 57 11.22 9.34 15.71
CA ASN A 57 10.05 8.84 15.01
C ASN A 57 9.95 7.33 15.29
N THR A 58 9.04 6.95 16.16
CA THR A 58 8.84 5.56 16.59
C THR A 58 7.92 4.76 15.65
N THR A 59 7.65 5.28 14.45
CA THR A 59 6.83 4.59 13.44
C THR A 59 7.66 4.14 12.25
N VAL A 60 7.14 3.23 11.47
CA VAL A 60 7.76 2.83 10.18
C VAL A 60 7.56 3.87 9.07
N TYR A 61 6.75 4.89 9.31
CA TYR A 61 6.37 5.88 8.30
C TYR A 61 7.27 7.11 8.35
N THR A 62 7.74 7.54 7.19
CA THR A 62 8.40 8.85 7.04
C THR A 62 7.37 9.97 7.29
N ARG A 63 7.77 11.01 8.02
CA ARG A 63 6.97 12.21 8.21
C ARG A 63 7.69 13.44 7.66
N ALA A 64 6.93 14.42 7.19
CA ALA A 64 7.48 15.65 6.63
C ALA A 64 6.64 16.85 7.03
N THR A 65 7.30 18.00 7.08
CA THR A 65 6.69 19.31 7.33
C THR A 65 7.49 20.40 6.63
N THR A 66 7.00 21.62 6.70
CA THR A 66 7.72 22.81 6.24
C THR A 66 8.15 23.68 7.43
N VAL A 67 9.31 24.29 7.29
CA VAL A 67 9.79 25.39 8.13
C VAL A 67 9.75 26.65 7.30
N THR A 68 9.09 27.68 7.80
CA THR A 68 9.06 29.01 7.17
C THR A 68 9.91 29.96 7.98
N ALA A 69 10.82 30.70 7.31
CA ALA A 69 11.63 31.73 7.96
C ALA A 69 11.86 32.91 7.00
N GLY A 70 11.63 34.13 7.44
CA GLY A 70 11.80 35.34 6.63
C GLY A 70 11.00 35.29 5.31
N GLY A 71 9.80 34.68 5.31
CA GLY A 71 8.95 34.50 4.12
C GLY A 71 9.42 33.42 3.15
N GLN A 72 10.45 32.63 3.50
CA GLN A 72 10.95 31.50 2.71
C GLN A 72 10.59 30.18 3.38
N THR A 73 10.41 29.12 2.62
CA THR A 73 10.05 27.79 3.11
C THR A 73 11.08 26.73 2.73
N VAL A 74 11.30 25.78 3.65
CA VAL A 74 12.15 24.59 3.47
C VAL A 74 11.36 23.38 3.90
N SER A 75 11.44 22.29 3.13
CA SER A 75 10.89 20.98 3.52
C SER A 75 11.85 20.28 4.46
N VAL A 76 11.31 19.81 5.62
CA VAL A 76 12.04 18.98 6.58
C VAL A 76 11.32 17.65 6.69
N SER A 77 12.05 16.57 6.41
CA SER A 77 11.55 15.19 6.54
C SER A 77 12.28 14.43 7.61
N GLN A 78 11.61 13.46 8.23
CA GLN A 78 12.22 12.51 9.13
C GLN A 78 11.87 11.09 8.72
N GLY A 79 12.88 10.22 8.58
CA GLY A 79 12.71 8.82 8.27
C GLY A 79 11.87 8.08 9.31
N GLY A 80 11.24 6.99 8.90
CA GLY A 80 10.66 5.99 9.80
C GLY A 80 11.68 4.92 10.18
N LEU A 81 11.34 4.10 11.15
CA LEU A 81 12.07 2.90 11.53
C LEU A 81 11.93 1.83 10.44
N TRP A 82 12.88 0.90 10.39
CA TRP A 82 12.84 -0.17 9.40
C TRP A 82 11.71 -1.17 9.67
N ALA A 83 11.05 -1.61 8.59
CA ALA A 83 10.14 -2.75 8.57
C ALA A 83 10.18 -3.49 7.24
N SER A 84 9.78 -4.74 7.25
CA SER A 84 9.56 -5.56 6.04
C SER A 84 8.38 -6.51 6.24
N VAL A 85 7.84 -7.02 5.14
CA VAL A 85 6.77 -8.02 5.10
C VAL A 85 7.30 -9.29 4.44
N SER A 86 6.90 -10.46 4.92
CA SER A 86 7.38 -11.79 4.47
C SER A 86 7.25 -12.00 2.96
N THR A 87 6.21 -11.45 2.34
CA THR A 87 6.01 -11.42 0.89
C THR A 87 5.15 -10.22 0.49
N ASN A 88 5.36 -9.71 -0.71
CA ASN A 88 4.54 -8.65 -1.27
C ASN A 88 3.51 -9.14 -2.30
N ARG A 89 3.41 -10.48 -2.49
CA ARG A 89 2.46 -11.07 -3.44
C ARG A 89 2.03 -12.46 -3.01
N VAL A 90 0.73 -12.75 -3.14
CA VAL A 90 0.14 -14.06 -2.88
C VAL A 90 -1.00 -14.31 -3.88
N THR A 91 -1.26 -15.59 -4.17
CA THR A 91 -2.41 -16.02 -4.99
C THR A 91 -3.29 -16.95 -4.17
N LEU A 92 -4.59 -16.66 -4.14
CA LEU A 92 -5.62 -17.43 -3.45
C LEU A 92 -6.57 -18.10 -4.44
N PRO A 93 -7.20 -19.23 -4.06
CA PRO A 93 -8.18 -19.91 -4.88
C PRO A 93 -9.50 -19.10 -4.99
N PRO A 94 -10.40 -19.50 -5.91
CA PRO A 94 -11.71 -18.83 -6.07
C PRO A 94 -12.57 -18.87 -4.81
N ASP A 95 -12.53 -19.96 -4.06
CA ASP A 95 -13.29 -20.12 -2.82
C ASP A 95 -12.90 -19.13 -1.70
N GLY A 96 -11.88 -18.31 -1.98
CA GLY A 96 -11.35 -17.38 -0.98
C GLY A 96 -10.43 -18.07 0.01
N GLY A 97 -10.47 -17.57 1.25
CA GLY A 97 -9.67 -18.11 2.35
C GLY A 97 -8.88 -17.05 3.09
N SER A 98 -7.91 -17.49 3.88
CA SER A 98 -7.08 -16.60 4.67
C SER A 98 -5.59 -16.80 4.35
N VAL A 99 -4.84 -15.71 4.51
CA VAL A 99 -3.38 -15.71 4.36
C VAL A 99 -2.76 -14.89 5.47
N PHE A 100 -1.59 -15.34 5.95
CA PHE A 100 -0.78 -14.63 6.93
C PHE A 100 0.40 -13.94 6.28
N PHE A 101 0.69 -12.74 6.74
CA PHE A 101 1.87 -11.97 6.39
C PHE A 101 2.63 -11.66 7.68
N ASP A 102 3.88 -12.09 7.77
CA ASP A 102 4.73 -11.76 8.90
C ASP A 102 5.38 -10.40 8.67
N VAL A 103 5.32 -9.56 9.70
CA VAL A 103 5.99 -8.27 9.75
C VAL A 103 7.25 -8.41 10.59
N SER A 104 8.39 -8.06 10.01
CA SER A 104 9.64 -7.87 10.74
C SER A 104 9.94 -6.39 10.81
N ALA A 105 10.10 -5.85 12.02
CA ALA A 105 10.34 -4.43 12.23
C ALA A 105 11.27 -4.20 13.41
N GLU A 106 11.96 -3.04 13.42
CA GLU A 106 12.78 -2.63 14.56
C GLU A 106 11.97 -2.63 15.86
N GLY A 107 12.63 -2.95 16.96
CA GLY A 107 11.98 -2.95 18.27
C GLY A 107 11.38 -1.57 18.61
N GLY A 108 10.08 -1.57 18.92
CA GLY A 108 9.33 -0.34 19.18
C GLY A 108 8.76 0.37 17.95
N ALA A 109 9.05 -0.10 16.72
CA ALA A 109 8.49 0.46 15.50
C ALA A 109 6.98 0.16 15.41
N TRP A 110 6.15 1.20 15.49
CA TRP A 110 4.71 1.08 15.32
C TRP A 110 4.34 1.01 13.83
N TRP A 111 3.44 0.11 13.49
CA TRP A 111 2.92 -0.08 12.15
C TRP A 111 1.43 -0.41 12.15
N GLN A 112 0.80 -0.32 10.98
CA GLN A 112 -0.60 -0.72 10.74
C GLN A 112 -0.74 -1.53 9.46
N ALA A 113 -1.86 -2.26 9.36
CA ALA A 113 -2.29 -2.97 8.16
C ALA A 113 -3.70 -2.51 7.78
N VAL A 114 -3.89 -2.13 6.52
CA VAL A 114 -5.17 -1.61 6.00
C VAL A 114 -5.45 -2.23 4.64
N SER A 115 -6.64 -2.81 4.47
CA SER A 115 -7.10 -3.24 3.14
C SER A 115 -7.53 -2.03 2.31
N LEU A 116 -7.06 -1.95 1.08
CA LEU A 116 -7.46 -0.96 0.08
C LEU A 116 -8.48 -1.54 -0.92
N THR A 117 -8.99 -2.74 -0.65
CA THR A 117 -9.86 -3.50 -1.54
C THR A 117 -11.01 -4.12 -0.77
N ASN A 118 -12.23 -3.92 -1.21
CA ASN A 118 -13.47 -4.27 -0.50
C ASN A 118 -13.72 -5.77 -0.28
N TRP A 119 -13.09 -6.66 -1.06
CA TRP A 119 -13.19 -8.12 -0.94
C TRP A 119 -12.03 -8.73 -0.14
N LEU A 120 -11.15 -7.89 0.42
CA LEU A 120 -10.07 -8.28 1.34
C LEU A 120 -10.32 -7.63 2.70
N THR A 121 -10.26 -8.41 3.77
CA THR A 121 -10.47 -7.94 5.13
C THR A 121 -9.28 -8.29 6.02
N VAL A 122 -8.71 -7.29 6.68
CA VAL A 122 -7.72 -7.52 7.75
C VAL A 122 -8.47 -7.92 9.01
N THR A 123 -8.34 -9.18 9.44
CA THR A 123 -9.06 -9.73 10.59
C THR A 123 -8.20 -9.89 11.83
N LEU A 124 -6.87 -9.91 11.67
CA LEU A 124 -5.91 -9.97 12.76
C LEU A 124 -4.71 -9.08 12.41
N GLY A 125 -4.13 -8.42 13.42
CA GLY A 125 -2.93 -7.62 13.24
C GLY A 125 -3.16 -6.34 12.43
N ALA A 126 -4.31 -5.66 12.64
CA ALA A 126 -4.57 -4.37 11.99
C ALA A 126 -3.57 -3.27 12.41
N SER A 127 -2.86 -3.46 13.52
CA SER A 127 -1.71 -2.66 13.94
C SER A 127 -0.83 -3.46 14.89
N GLY A 128 0.43 -3.04 15.04
CA GLY A 128 1.38 -3.68 15.94
C GLY A 128 2.58 -2.81 16.23
N THR A 129 3.48 -3.35 17.06
CA THR A 129 4.76 -2.72 17.41
C THR A 129 5.86 -3.77 17.38
N GLY A 130 6.95 -3.49 16.65
CA GLY A 130 8.00 -4.48 16.39
C GLY A 130 7.51 -5.62 15.48
N ASN A 131 8.02 -6.83 15.67
CA ASN A 131 7.60 -7.99 14.88
C ASN A 131 6.14 -8.36 15.15
N GLY A 132 5.43 -8.84 14.13
CA GLY A 132 4.03 -9.25 14.24
C GLY A 132 3.56 -10.07 13.06
N SER A 133 2.27 -10.39 13.03
CA SER A 133 1.63 -11.10 11.93
C SER A 133 0.28 -10.48 11.61
N VAL A 134 -0.06 -10.42 10.34
CA VAL A 134 -1.32 -9.87 9.80
C VAL A 134 -2.07 -10.99 9.11
N MET A 135 -3.33 -11.21 9.47
CA MET A 135 -4.21 -12.13 8.75
C MET A 135 -5.16 -11.35 7.86
N VAL A 136 -5.14 -11.69 6.59
CA VAL A 136 -6.06 -11.16 5.58
C VAL A 136 -6.99 -12.27 5.14
N VAL A 137 -8.28 -12.00 5.18
CA VAL A 137 -9.34 -12.89 4.68
C VAL A 137 -9.81 -12.36 3.32
N CYS A 138 -9.98 -13.27 2.39
CA CYS A 138 -10.41 -13.03 1.03
C CYS A 138 -11.81 -13.64 0.85
N ASP A 139 -12.75 -12.84 0.38
CA ASP A 139 -14.11 -13.31 0.06
C ASP A 139 -14.09 -14.25 -1.15
N PRO A 140 -15.02 -15.23 -1.25
CA PRO A 140 -15.20 -16.04 -2.44
C PRO A 140 -15.39 -15.20 -3.70
N TYR A 141 -14.91 -15.73 -4.84
CA TYR A 141 -14.99 -15.07 -6.14
C TYR A 141 -15.58 -16.00 -7.18
N ASN A 142 -16.87 -15.82 -7.48
CA ASN A 142 -17.66 -16.73 -8.29
C ASN A 142 -17.56 -16.45 -9.81
N GLU A 143 -16.58 -15.68 -10.25
CA GLU A 143 -16.33 -15.40 -11.65
C GLU A 143 -15.54 -16.53 -12.33
N TYR A 144 -15.97 -16.87 -13.53
CA TYR A 144 -15.34 -17.88 -14.33
C TYR A 144 -14.14 -17.32 -15.10
N SER A 145 -13.02 -18.08 -15.10
CA SER A 145 -11.81 -17.84 -15.89
C SER A 145 -11.15 -16.46 -15.79
N ARG A 146 -11.62 -15.60 -14.87
CA ARG A 146 -11.04 -14.27 -14.63
C ARG A 146 -10.37 -14.26 -13.27
N ALA A 147 -9.18 -13.68 -13.22
CA ALA A 147 -8.54 -13.37 -11.94
C ALA A 147 -8.84 -11.93 -11.53
N ARG A 148 -8.84 -11.67 -10.22
CA ARG A 148 -8.87 -10.31 -9.66
C ARG A 148 -7.63 -10.06 -8.80
N ILE A 149 -7.24 -8.81 -8.69
CA ILE A 149 -6.10 -8.39 -7.86
C ILE A 149 -6.59 -7.30 -6.92
N GLY A 150 -6.27 -7.46 -5.65
CA GLY A 150 -6.49 -6.47 -4.61
C GLY A 150 -5.19 -6.11 -3.91
N THR A 151 -5.23 -5.07 -3.10
CA THR A 151 -4.08 -4.56 -2.37
C THR A 151 -4.39 -4.39 -0.89
N VAL A 152 -3.39 -4.69 -0.08
CA VAL A 152 -3.36 -4.41 1.37
C VAL A 152 -2.07 -3.65 1.64
N GLU A 153 -2.14 -2.55 2.39
CA GLU A 153 -0.95 -1.91 2.94
C GLU A 153 -0.62 -2.52 4.31
N ILE A 154 0.60 -2.99 4.49
CA ILE A 154 1.11 -3.59 5.73
C ILE A 154 2.45 -2.95 6.06
N ALA A 155 2.55 -2.28 7.19
CA ALA A 155 3.78 -1.65 7.67
C ALA A 155 4.46 -0.72 6.63
N GLY A 156 3.65 0.01 5.84
CA GLY A 156 4.13 0.89 4.77
C GLY A 156 4.48 0.18 3.46
N HIS A 157 4.26 -1.13 3.36
CA HIS A 157 4.48 -1.93 2.14
C HIS A 157 3.17 -2.30 1.48
N THR A 158 3.10 -2.14 0.15
CA THR A 158 1.95 -2.61 -0.64
C THR A 158 2.08 -4.10 -0.91
N VAL A 159 1.09 -4.87 -0.47
CA VAL A 159 0.96 -6.30 -0.71
C VAL A 159 -0.15 -6.54 -1.73
N TYR A 160 0.13 -7.33 -2.76
CA TYR A 160 -0.81 -7.71 -3.81
C TYR A 160 -1.38 -9.09 -3.53
N VAL A 161 -2.71 -9.17 -3.47
CA VAL A 161 -3.43 -10.44 -3.35
C VAL A 161 -4.13 -10.70 -4.68
N SER A 162 -3.68 -11.74 -5.39
CA SER A 162 -4.37 -12.25 -6.58
C SER A 162 -5.35 -13.32 -6.16
N GLN A 163 -6.54 -13.32 -6.74
CA GLN A 163 -7.48 -14.43 -6.61
C GLN A 163 -7.84 -14.95 -7.98
N CYS A 164 -7.66 -16.24 -8.19
CA CYS A 164 -8.06 -16.90 -9.43
C CYS A 164 -9.58 -16.97 -9.52
N GLY A 165 -10.12 -16.94 -10.75
CA GLY A 165 -11.48 -17.40 -10.99
C GLY A 165 -11.53 -18.93 -11.09
N TYR A 166 -12.72 -19.49 -11.08
CA TYR A 166 -12.91 -20.92 -11.29
C TYR A 166 -12.43 -21.37 -12.67
N SER A 167 -11.84 -22.55 -12.75
CA SER A 167 -11.55 -23.23 -14.01
C SER A 167 -12.74 -24.07 -14.45
N LEU A 168 -13.00 -24.06 -15.74
CA LEU A 168 -14.04 -24.84 -16.36
C LEU A 168 -13.41 -25.71 -17.45
N THR A 169 -13.81 -26.97 -17.54
CA THR A 169 -13.39 -27.85 -18.60
C THR A 169 -14.59 -28.33 -19.44
N VAL A 170 -14.38 -28.41 -20.74
CA VAL A 170 -15.38 -28.95 -21.69
C VAL A 170 -14.80 -30.20 -22.34
N ASN A 171 -15.53 -31.30 -22.33
CA ASN A 171 -15.08 -32.56 -22.88
C ASN A 171 -16.24 -33.27 -23.63
N PRO A 172 -16.04 -33.69 -24.87
CA PRO A 172 -14.87 -33.43 -25.72
C PRO A 172 -14.79 -31.96 -26.14
N THR A 173 -13.61 -31.52 -26.60
CA THR A 173 -13.40 -30.14 -27.09
C THR A 173 -13.87 -29.96 -28.55
N ALA A 174 -14.24 -31.06 -29.22
CA ALA A 174 -14.82 -31.07 -30.56
C ALA A 174 -15.82 -32.23 -30.70
N VAL A 175 -16.92 -31.98 -31.36
CA VAL A 175 -17.92 -32.99 -31.74
C VAL A 175 -18.16 -32.89 -33.22
N GLU A 176 -18.09 -34.02 -33.90
CA GLU A 176 -18.43 -34.11 -35.33
C GLU A 176 -19.86 -34.66 -35.50
N ILE A 177 -20.67 -33.92 -36.23
CA ILE A 177 -22.03 -34.33 -36.62
C ILE A 177 -22.02 -34.62 -38.12
N GLY A 178 -22.53 -35.79 -38.51
CA GLY A 178 -22.61 -36.18 -39.92
C GLY A 178 -23.48 -35.25 -40.74
N SER A 179 -23.49 -35.45 -42.09
CA SER A 179 -24.25 -34.62 -43.02
C SER A 179 -25.78 -34.67 -42.82
N ASN A 180 -26.29 -35.67 -42.12
CA ASN A 180 -27.68 -35.72 -41.66
C ASN A 180 -27.80 -35.03 -40.32
N ALA A 181 -28.96 -34.42 -40.03
CA ALA A 181 -29.20 -33.82 -38.72
C ALA A 181 -28.94 -34.82 -37.61
N GLY A 182 -28.31 -34.37 -36.54
CA GLY A 182 -27.92 -35.17 -35.38
C GLY A 182 -27.70 -34.33 -34.16
N ALA A 183 -27.45 -34.96 -33.02
CA ALA A 183 -27.10 -34.33 -31.78
C ALA A 183 -25.70 -34.80 -31.33
N GLY A 184 -25.02 -33.94 -30.61
CA GLY A 184 -23.76 -34.24 -29.94
C GLY A 184 -23.81 -33.73 -28.50
N GLU A 185 -23.07 -34.37 -27.65
CA GLU A 185 -23.00 -33.99 -26.22
C GLU A 185 -21.63 -33.45 -25.85
N LEU A 186 -21.61 -32.39 -25.07
CA LEU A 186 -20.44 -31.79 -24.44
C LEU A 186 -20.63 -31.80 -22.92
N ALA A 187 -19.77 -32.48 -22.20
CA ALA A 187 -19.76 -32.45 -20.76
C ALA A 187 -19.02 -31.21 -20.27
N ILE A 188 -19.65 -30.41 -19.43
CA ILE A 188 -19.06 -29.26 -18.78
C ILE A 188 -18.80 -29.65 -17.32
N VAL A 189 -17.52 -29.58 -16.92
CA VAL A 189 -17.12 -29.78 -15.53
C VAL A 189 -16.75 -28.42 -14.97
N ALA A 190 -17.55 -27.96 -14.01
CA ALA A 190 -17.39 -26.70 -13.32
C ALA A 190 -17.57 -26.93 -11.80
N PRO A 191 -16.96 -26.11 -10.94
CA PRO A 191 -17.29 -26.09 -9.51
C PRO A 191 -18.77 -25.80 -9.28
N LEU A 192 -19.29 -26.22 -8.11
CA LEU A 192 -20.73 -26.19 -7.82
C LEU A 192 -21.40 -24.83 -7.99
N ASP A 193 -20.67 -23.75 -7.66
CA ASP A 193 -21.20 -22.38 -7.70
C ASP A 193 -20.62 -21.54 -8.86
N ALA A 194 -19.98 -22.18 -9.83
CA ALA A 194 -19.43 -21.48 -10.99
C ALA A 194 -20.56 -21.07 -11.95
N VAL A 195 -20.67 -19.77 -12.21
CA VAL A 195 -21.58 -19.24 -13.23
C VAL A 195 -20.94 -19.36 -14.58
N TRP A 196 -21.64 -20.01 -15.54
CA TRP A 196 -21.20 -20.16 -16.92
C TRP A 196 -22.36 -20.06 -17.89
N GLU A 197 -22.05 -19.73 -19.13
CA GLU A 197 -23.01 -19.64 -20.23
C GLU A 197 -22.43 -20.37 -21.43
N ALA A 198 -23.31 -21.07 -22.18
CA ALA A 198 -22.99 -21.67 -23.48
C ALA A 198 -23.71 -20.88 -24.57
N ILE A 199 -23.00 -20.48 -25.62
CA ILE A 199 -23.54 -19.70 -26.73
C ILE A 199 -23.21 -20.40 -28.06
N ALA A 200 -24.23 -20.68 -28.84
CA ALA A 200 -24.06 -21.11 -30.22
C ALA A 200 -23.79 -19.88 -31.12
N THR A 201 -22.63 -19.84 -31.79
CA THR A 201 -22.27 -18.76 -32.73
C THR A 201 -22.68 -19.02 -34.17
N ALA A 202 -23.12 -20.26 -34.48
CA ALA A 202 -23.60 -20.65 -35.80
C ALA A 202 -25.12 -20.90 -35.78
N SER A 203 -25.83 -20.34 -36.75
CA SER A 203 -27.29 -20.35 -36.79
C SER A 203 -27.91 -21.74 -37.00
N TRP A 204 -27.12 -22.73 -37.41
CA TRP A 204 -27.55 -24.12 -37.60
C TRP A 204 -27.35 -25.01 -36.36
N ILE A 205 -26.75 -24.45 -35.28
CA ILE A 205 -26.58 -25.13 -33.99
C ILE A 205 -27.64 -24.58 -33.02
N THR A 206 -28.34 -25.49 -32.34
CA THR A 206 -29.23 -25.17 -31.22
C THR A 206 -28.69 -25.85 -29.98
N LEU A 207 -28.60 -25.12 -28.84
CA LEU A 207 -28.20 -25.62 -27.54
C LEU A 207 -29.45 -25.96 -26.73
#